data_28a68c86ece464626828a555ff659928
#
_entry.id   28a68c86ece464626828a555ff659928
#
_cell.length_a   1.000
_cell.length_b   1.000
_cell.length_c   1.000
_cell.angle_alpha   90.00
_cell.angle_beta   90.00
_cell.angle_gamma   90.00
#
_symmetry.space_group_name_H-M   'P 1'
#
loop_
_entity.id
_entity.type
_entity.pdbx_description
1 polymer ?
#
loop_
_entity_poly.entity_id
_entity_poly.type
_entity_poly.pdbx_seq_one_letter_code
_entity_poly.pdbx_strand_id
1 'polypeptide(L)'
;LETALQADNSEEILRYLVRICSSPSDLGLVASTVSDQSPAIILALTARADRKGWAKEARAYASQAQEMIDHLSTSNEKEGLLSKLKITRDRLDAPLPEKSEIPLEDSGMVSEGKHTLGLYNTYGGKWNHPHYKAIFKATSLCSAFDLDLALIGFPSIETEKLVRGVKKEMRLPNDGHLSVLLALDRVRFFGDEIDETWAGTQVSTTANPDVDKLELPDGRLCMIMGLGPKGLPKSFLKASDYHFELTGSNIAFETGTAMGSIAGHLHLM
;
A
#
# COMPACT_ATOMS: atom_id res chain seq x y z
N LEU A 1 -16.93 15.87 -18.88
CA LEU A 1 -17.33 16.56 -17.66
C LEU A 1 -18.22 17.78 -18.00
N GLU A 2 -17.75 18.71 -18.84
CA GLU A 2 -18.50 19.91 -19.25
C GLU A 2 -19.88 19.59 -19.83
N THR A 3 -19.97 18.60 -20.71
CA THR A 3 -21.23 18.17 -21.32
C THR A 3 -22.21 17.61 -20.29
N ALA A 4 -21.71 16.90 -19.28
CA ALA A 4 -22.52 16.34 -18.20
C ALA A 4 -23.02 17.41 -17.23
N LEU A 5 -22.24 18.46 -17.00
CA LEU A 5 -22.62 19.60 -16.15
C LEU A 5 -23.69 20.47 -16.80
N GLN A 6 -23.75 20.49 -18.13
CA GLN A 6 -24.77 21.24 -18.88
C GLN A 6 -26.13 20.53 -18.94
N ALA A 7 -26.17 19.23 -18.75
CA ALA A 7 -27.36 18.41 -18.98
C ALA A 7 -28.34 18.36 -17.80
N ASP A 8 -27.85 18.34 -16.56
CA ASP A 8 -28.69 18.29 -15.35
C ASP A 8 -27.83 18.64 -14.11
N ASN A 9 -28.32 19.54 -13.27
CA ASN A 9 -27.68 20.01 -12.04
C ASN A 9 -28.25 19.33 -10.78
N SER A 10 -28.81 18.12 -10.89
CA SER A 10 -29.27 17.40 -9.70
C SER A 10 -28.10 17.10 -8.75
N GLU A 11 -28.35 17.20 -7.45
CA GLU A 11 -27.33 16.94 -6.40
C GLU A 11 -26.69 15.55 -6.57
N GLU A 12 -27.44 14.58 -7.04
CA GLU A 12 -26.96 13.22 -7.26
C GLU A 12 -25.92 13.15 -8.38
N ILE A 13 -26.17 13.82 -9.50
CA ILE A 13 -25.23 13.91 -10.62
C ILE A 13 -23.98 14.65 -10.21
N LEU A 14 -24.10 15.77 -9.48
CA LEU A 14 -22.95 16.52 -9.00
C LEU A 14 -22.10 15.70 -8.03
N ARG A 15 -22.70 14.94 -7.12
CA ARG A 15 -21.96 14.00 -6.24
C ARG A 15 -21.23 12.92 -7.04
N TYR A 16 -21.82 12.41 -8.11
CA TYR A 16 -21.16 11.47 -9.00
C TYR A 16 -19.98 12.11 -9.72
N LEU A 17 -20.15 13.31 -10.27
CA LEU A 17 -19.09 14.06 -10.95
C LEU A 17 -17.90 14.35 -10.01
N VAL A 18 -18.16 14.72 -8.75
CA VAL A 18 -17.10 14.87 -7.74
C VAL A 18 -16.29 13.59 -7.57
N ARG A 19 -16.93 12.41 -7.61
CA ARG A 19 -16.23 11.12 -7.46
C ARG A 19 -15.29 10.81 -8.62
N ILE A 20 -15.63 11.23 -9.83
CA ILE A 20 -14.82 10.93 -11.03
C ILE A 20 -13.76 11.99 -11.32
N CYS A 21 -13.77 13.17 -10.66
CA CYS A 21 -12.73 14.18 -10.80
C CYS A 21 -11.34 13.60 -10.59
N SER A 22 -10.46 13.85 -11.54
CA SER A 22 -9.09 13.32 -11.57
C SER A 22 -8.02 14.40 -11.37
N SER A 23 -8.38 15.67 -11.50
CA SER A 23 -7.51 16.82 -11.33
C SER A 23 -8.15 17.91 -10.47
N PRO A 24 -7.34 18.84 -9.88
CA PRO A 24 -7.88 20.04 -9.23
C PRO A 24 -8.73 20.91 -10.15
N SER A 25 -8.41 20.96 -11.44
CA SER A 25 -9.17 21.71 -12.44
C SER A 25 -10.59 21.14 -12.63
N ASP A 26 -10.73 19.80 -12.62
CA ASP A 26 -12.03 19.15 -12.68
C ASP A 26 -12.89 19.51 -11.46
N LEU A 27 -12.29 19.53 -10.26
CA LEU A 27 -12.99 19.97 -9.05
C LEU A 27 -13.40 21.42 -9.10
N GLY A 28 -12.53 22.30 -9.62
CA GLY A 28 -12.83 23.71 -9.83
C GLY A 28 -14.03 23.93 -10.75
N LEU A 29 -14.13 23.13 -11.82
CA LEU A 29 -15.26 23.20 -12.76
C LEU A 29 -16.56 22.77 -12.08
N VAL A 30 -16.56 21.68 -11.31
CA VAL A 30 -17.75 21.26 -10.54
C VAL A 30 -18.10 22.32 -9.49
N ALA A 31 -17.09 22.84 -8.77
CA ALA A 31 -17.30 23.88 -7.75
C ALA A 31 -17.95 25.15 -8.32
N SER A 32 -17.49 25.63 -9.49
CA SER A 32 -18.05 26.82 -10.13
C SER A 32 -19.51 26.68 -10.55
N THR A 33 -19.93 25.43 -10.81
CA THR A 33 -21.32 25.12 -11.18
C THR A 33 -22.26 25.07 -9.95
N VAL A 34 -21.69 24.87 -8.75
CA VAL A 34 -22.46 24.52 -7.52
C VAL A 34 -22.37 25.60 -6.45
N SER A 35 -21.52 26.61 -6.61
CA SER A 35 -21.15 27.57 -5.56
C SER A 35 -22.32 28.21 -4.80
N ASP A 36 -23.51 28.27 -5.40
CA ASP A 36 -24.68 28.90 -4.79
C ASP A 36 -25.74 27.92 -4.25
N GLN A 37 -25.53 26.59 -4.35
CA GLN A 37 -26.66 25.67 -4.22
C GLN A 37 -26.60 24.60 -3.11
N SER A 38 -25.44 24.09 -2.69
CA SER A 38 -25.42 22.99 -1.68
C SER A 38 -24.13 22.87 -0.88
N PRO A 39 -24.18 23.13 0.43
CA PRO A 39 -23.05 22.87 1.34
C PRO A 39 -22.60 21.40 1.31
N ALA A 40 -23.52 20.47 1.06
CA ALA A 40 -23.21 19.04 0.99
C ALA A 40 -22.31 18.70 -0.20
N ILE A 41 -22.44 19.39 -1.33
CA ILE A 41 -21.57 19.21 -2.50
C ILE A 41 -20.18 19.80 -2.22
N ILE A 42 -20.09 20.98 -1.62
CA ILE A 42 -18.81 21.59 -1.26
C ILE A 42 -18.07 20.68 -0.25
N LEU A 43 -18.76 20.06 0.70
CA LEU A 43 -18.17 19.04 1.58
C LEU A 43 -17.70 17.81 0.81
N ALA A 44 -18.42 17.37 -0.23
CA ALA A 44 -17.97 16.27 -1.07
C ALA A 44 -16.70 16.64 -1.87
N LEU A 45 -16.60 17.87 -2.37
CA LEU A 45 -15.41 18.44 -3.02
C LEU A 45 -14.22 18.46 -2.04
N THR A 46 -14.44 18.95 -0.81
CA THR A 46 -13.45 18.95 0.27
C THR A 46 -12.92 17.53 0.52
N ALA A 47 -13.82 16.58 0.72
CA ALA A 47 -13.46 15.18 0.99
C ALA A 47 -12.77 14.49 -0.21
N ARG A 48 -13.06 14.92 -1.45
CA ARG A 48 -12.38 14.41 -2.64
C ARG A 48 -10.97 14.99 -2.76
N ALA A 49 -10.80 16.28 -2.56
CA ALA A 49 -9.51 16.97 -2.57
C ALA A 49 -8.58 16.40 -1.48
N ASP A 50 -9.08 16.22 -0.26
CA ASP A 50 -8.38 15.62 0.86
C ASP A 50 -7.87 14.21 0.51
N ARG A 51 -8.74 13.31 0.02
CA ARG A 51 -8.35 11.95 -0.39
C ARG A 51 -7.36 11.89 -1.55
N LYS A 52 -7.27 12.93 -2.36
CA LYS A 52 -6.33 13.06 -3.47
C LYS A 52 -5.01 13.76 -3.06
N GLY A 53 -4.91 14.22 -1.82
CA GLY A 53 -3.76 14.95 -1.32
C GLY A 53 -3.65 16.39 -1.85
N TRP A 54 -4.74 16.96 -2.39
CA TRP A 54 -4.80 18.35 -2.88
C TRP A 54 -5.14 19.28 -1.70
N ALA A 55 -4.18 19.44 -0.79
CA ALA A 55 -4.40 20.09 0.49
C ALA A 55 -4.83 21.56 0.37
N LYS A 56 -4.34 22.28 -0.65
CA LYS A 56 -4.71 23.68 -0.91
C LYS A 56 -6.19 23.78 -1.26
N GLU A 57 -6.63 22.98 -2.21
CA GLU A 57 -8.03 22.92 -2.67
C GLU A 57 -8.95 22.41 -1.56
N ALA A 58 -8.52 21.40 -0.81
CA ALA A 58 -9.28 20.85 0.31
C ALA A 58 -9.55 21.93 1.39
N ARG A 59 -8.55 22.73 1.74
CA ARG A 59 -8.71 23.84 2.70
C ARG A 59 -9.62 24.95 2.15
N ALA A 60 -9.48 25.30 0.87
CA ALA A 60 -10.33 26.30 0.23
C ALA A 60 -11.81 25.88 0.26
N TYR A 61 -12.11 24.64 -0.14
CA TYR A 61 -13.48 24.11 -0.10
C TYR A 61 -13.99 23.93 1.34
N ALA A 62 -13.15 23.57 2.30
CA ALA A 62 -13.54 23.49 3.71
C ALA A 62 -13.97 24.86 4.27
N SER A 63 -13.27 25.93 3.89
CA SER A 63 -13.63 27.31 4.28
C SER A 63 -14.94 27.73 3.62
N GLN A 64 -15.13 27.47 2.34
CA GLN A 64 -16.37 27.75 1.62
C GLN A 64 -17.56 26.96 2.21
N ALA A 65 -17.38 25.68 2.54
CA ALA A 65 -18.40 24.86 3.19
C ALA A 65 -18.81 25.45 4.55
N GLN A 66 -17.86 25.93 5.34
CA GLN A 66 -18.14 26.56 6.63
C GLN A 66 -19.02 27.80 6.47
N GLU A 67 -18.64 28.73 5.57
CA GLU A 67 -19.41 29.92 5.30
C GLU A 67 -20.86 29.59 4.90
N MET A 68 -21.04 28.64 4.01
CA MET A 68 -22.37 28.21 3.57
C MET A 68 -23.20 27.59 4.71
N ILE A 69 -22.56 26.76 5.56
CA ILE A 69 -23.23 26.09 6.68
C ILE A 69 -23.62 27.13 7.76
N ASP A 70 -22.79 28.14 7.98
CA ASP A 70 -23.07 29.19 8.97
C ASP A 70 -24.33 29.99 8.63
N HIS A 71 -24.61 30.15 7.34
CA HIS A 71 -25.82 30.82 6.85
C HIS A 71 -27.09 29.94 6.89
N LEU A 72 -26.97 28.64 7.14
CA LEU A 72 -28.15 27.78 7.33
C LEU A 72 -28.85 28.08 8.65
N SER A 73 -30.17 28.06 8.65
CA SER A 73 -30.96 28.03 9.87
C SER A 73 -30.65 26.79 10.69
N THR A 74 -30.69 26.90 12.01
CA THR A 74 -30.40 25.79 12.94
C THR A 74 -31.36 24.63 12.64
N SER A 75 -30.81 23.49 12.22
CA SER A 75 -31.55 22.27 11.92
C SER A 75 -30.65 21.05 12.11
N ASN A 76 -31.23 19.86 12.24
CA ASN A 76 -30.48 18.61 12.31
C ASN A 76 -29.52 18.43 11.12
N GLU A 77 -29.87 18.99 9.96
CA GLU A 77 -29.03 18.99 8.77
C GLU A 77 -27.76 19.81 8.97
N LYS A 78 -27.87 21.03 9.56
CA LYS A 78 -26.72 21.88 9.89
C LYS A 78 -25.74 21.16 10.82
N GLU A 79 -26.23 20.51 11.86
CA GLU A 79 -25.40 19.75 12.81
C GLU A 79 -24.68 18.58 12.12
N GLY A 80 -25.37 17.86 11.26
CA GLY A 80 -24.80 16.77 10.47
C GLY A 80 -23.69 17.23 9.50
N LEU A 81 -23.86 18.39 8.87
CA LEU A 81 -22.87 19.00 7.99
C LEU A 81 -21.66 19.52 8.78
N LEU A 82 -21.88 20.17 9.92
CA LEU A 82 -20.79 20.64 10.81
C LEU A 82 -19.94 19.48 11.33
N SER A 83 -20.57 18.36 11.72
CA SER A 83 -19.85 17.17 12.17
C SER A 83 -18.93 16.62 11.09
N LYS A 84 -19.41 16.51 9.85
CA LYS A 84 -18.61 16.05 8.71
C LYS A 84 -17.48 17.02 8.36
N LEU A 85 -17.73 18.32 8.41
CA LEU A 85 -16.72 19.35 8.16
C LEU A 85 -15.63 19.30 9.24
N LYS A 86 -16.00 19.15 10.50
CA LYS A 86 -15.06 19.02 11.62
C LYS A 86 -14.11 17.83 11.42
N ILE A 87 -14.65 16.63 11.13
CA ILE A 87 -13.81 15.43 10.87
C ILE A 87 -12.82 15.68 9.73
N THR A 88 -13.22 16.40 8.69
CA THR A 88 -12.33 16.66 7.54
C THR A 88 -11.28 17.70 7.90
N ARG A 89 -11.64 18.76 8.65
CA ARG A 89 -10.69 19.77 9.15
C ARG A 89 -9.69 19.17 10.12
N ASP A 90 -10.13 18.38 11.08
CA ASP A 90 -9.24 17.71 12.03
C ASP A 90 -8.17 16.88 11.32
N ARG A 91 -8.48 16.30 10.15
CA ARG A 91 -7.50 15.60 9.30
C ARG A 91 -6.59 16.54 8.50
N LEU A 92 -7.12 17.64 8.00
CA LEU A 92 -6.35 18.64 7.23
C LEU A 92 -5.42 19.46 8.12
N ASP A 93 -5.82 19.69 9.36
CA ASP A 93 -5.07 20.45 10.37
C ASP A 93 -4.23 19.54 11.28
N ALA A 94 -4.52 18.22 11.27
CA ALA A 94 -3.60 17.27 11.88
C ALA A 94 -2.21 17.56 11.27
N PRO A 95 -1.18 17.77 12.12
CA PRO A 95 0.18 17.83 11.62
C PRO A 95 0.26 16.59 10.73
N LEU A 96 0.63 16.78 9.45
CA LEU A 96 1.09 15.67 8.61
C LEU A 96 1.96 14.87 9.57
N PRO A 97 1.71 13.54 9.77
CA PRO A 97 2.62 12.76 10.57
C PRO A 97 3.94 13.23 10.07
N GLU A 98 4.70 13.92 10.95
CA GLU A 98 5.99 14.45 10.56
C GLU A 98 6.50 13.34 9.69
N LYS A 99 6.78 13.63 8.41
CA LYS A 99 7.61 12.71 7.67
C LYS A 99 8.63 12.44 8.73
N SER A 100 8.55 11.27 9.37
CA SER A 100 9.65 10.86 10.17
C SER A 100 10.77 10.99 9.15
N GLU A 101 11.38 12.12 9.13
CA GLU A 101 12.77 12.22 8.81
C GLU A 101 13.29 11.27 9.86
N ILE A 102 13.27 9.98 9.48
CA ILE A 102 14.18 9.04 10.10
C ILE A 102 15.45 9.81 9.92
N PRO A 103 16.06 10.31 11.00
CA PRO A 103 17.29 11.04 10.87
C PRO A 103 18.12 10.06 10.07
N LEU A 104 18.45 10.41 8.84
CA LEU A 104 19.58 9.87 8.13
C LEU A 104 20.75 10.41 8.94
N GLU A 105 20.87 9.91 10.19
CA GLU A 105 22.14 9.92 10.83
C GLU A 105 23.01 9.16 9.85
N ASP A 106 23.98 9.87 9.36
CA ASP A 106 25.08 9.43 8.50
C ASP A 106 25.96 8.44 9.28
N SER A 107 25.30 7.42 9.80
CA SER A 107 25.92 6.20 10.31
C SER A 107 25.91 5.25 9.12
N GLY A 108 27.09 5.02 8.54
CA GLY A 108 27.30 4.04 7.47
C GLY A 108 26.93 2.60 7.84
N MET A 109 25.87 2.42 8.60
CA MET A 109 25.21 1.16 8.90
C MET A 109 23.94 1.11 8.08
N VAL A 110 23.96 0.30 7.04
CA VAL A 110 22.77 -0.18 6.36
C VAL A 110 21.86 -0.77 7.45
N SER A 111 20.69 -0.19 7.68
CA SER A 111 19.72 -0.71 8.65
C SER A 111 19.16 -2.00 8.06
N GLU A 112 19.64 -3.12 8.51
CA GLU A 112 19.12 -4.44 8.15
C GLU A 112 17.89 -4.74 8.99
N GLY A 113 16.84 -5.30 8.36
CA GLY A 113 15.70 -5.86 9.08
C GLY A 113 16.11 -7.10 9.88
N LYS A 114 15.30 -7.45 10.89
CA LYS A 114 15.59 -8.64 11.71
C LYS A 114 15.61 -9.93 10.88
N HIS A 115 14.66 -10.06 9.96
CA HIS A 115 14.46 -11.21 9.08
C HIS A 115 14.10 -10.73 7.68
N THR A 116 13.98 -11.65 6.73
CA THR A 116 13.65 -11.35 5.34
C THR A 116 12.39 -12.07 4.89
N LEU A 117 11.48 -11.35 4.27
CA LEU A 117 10.36 -11.91 3.53
C LEU A 117 10.79 -12.16 2.08
N GLY A 118 10.83 -13.41 1.65
CA GLY A 118 11.20 -13.81 0.29
C GLY A 118 9.97 -14.03 -0.61
N LEU A 119 9.89 -13.34 -1.74
CA LEU A 119 8.87 -13.54 -2.76
C LEU A 119 9.49 -14.20 -3.99
N TYR A 120 9.10 -15.45 -4.27
CA TYR A 120 9.57 -16.20 -5.43
C TYR A 120 8.62 -16.03 -6.63
N ASN A 121 9.17 -15.61 -7.76
CA ASN A 121 8.42 -15.45 -9.01
C ASN A 121 8.16 -16.82 -9.67
N THR A 122 6.94 -17.34 -9.51
CA THR A 122 6.51 -18.61 -10.09
C THR A 122 5.94 -18.50 -11.51
N TYR A 123 6.02 -17.33 -12.13
CA TYR A 123 5.44 -17.04 -13.46
C TYR A 123 6.48 -17.07 -14.59
N GLY A 124 7.46 -17.97 -14.50
CA GLY A 124 8.45 -18.19 -15.56
C GLY A 124 9.39 -16.99 -15.81
N GLY A 125 9.77 -16.29 -14.76
CA GLY A 125 10.71 -15.18 -14.83
C GLY A 125 10.19 -13.95 -15.61
N LYS A 126 8.88 -13.72 -15.66
CA LYS A 126 8.28 -12.57 -16.33
C LYS A 126 7.54 -11.69 -15.31
N TRP A 127 7.50 -10.39 -15.60
CA TRP A 127 6.65 -9.47 -14.85
C TRP A 127 5.19 -9.65 -15.23
N ASN A 128 4.32 -9.76 -14.21
CA ASN A 128 2.86 -9.85 -14.35
C ASN A 128 2.16 -8.89 -13.38
N HIS A 129 0.92 -8.52 -13.66
CA HIS A 129 0.12 -7.65 -12.80
C HIS A 129 0.05 -8.09 -11.33
N PRO A 130 -0.15 -9.38 -10.99
CA PRO A 130 -0.18 -9.83 -9.60
C PRO A 130 1.10 -9.52 -8.83
N HIS A 131 2.26 -9.47 -9.48
CA HIS A 131 3.54 -9.19 -8.82
C HIS A 131 3.57 -7.79 -8.18
N TYR A 132 3.10 -6.78 -8.90
CA TYR A 132 3.08 -5.41 -8.39
C TYR A 132 2.16 -5.28 -7.16
N LYS A 133 1.02 -6.00 -7.14
CA LYS A 133 0.12 -6.06 -5.99
C LYS A 133 0.76 -6.79 -4.81
N ALA A 134 1.47 -7.88 -5.07
CA ALA A 134 2.18 -8.63 -4.04
C ALA A 134 3.30 -7.78 -3.41
N ILE A 135 4.11 -7.11 -4.24
CA ILE A 135 5.18 -6.22 -3.79
C ILE A 135 4.62 -5.08 -2.95
N PHE A 136 3.53 -4.43 -3.37
CA PHE A 136 2.87 -3.39 -2.58
C PHE A 136 2.49 -3.87 -1.17
N LYS A 137 1.88 -5.05 -1.07
CA LYS A 137 1.50 -5.65 0.22
C LYS A 137 2.73 -6.03 1.04
N ALA A 138 3.72 -6.65 0.40
CA ALA A 138 4.96 -7.08 1.05
C ALA A 138 5.73 -5.90 1.64
N THR A 139 5.90 -4.82 0.89
CA THR A 139 6.64 -3.64 1.38
C THR A 139 5.93 -2.95 2.54
N SER A 140 4.59 -2.94 2.57
CA SER A 140 3.83 -2.47 3.72
C SER A 140 4.04 -3.35 4.96
N LEU A 141 4.09 -4.68 4.80
CA LEU A 141 4.39 -5.61 5.88
C LEU A 141 5.83 -5.51 6.35
N CYS A 142 6.79 -5.45 5.42
CA CYS A 142 8.21 -5.28 5.75
C CYS A 142 8.46 -4.01 6.55
N SER A 143 7.83 -2.90 6.16
CA SER A 143 7.92 -1.65 6.91
C SER A 143 7.28 -1.75 8.31
N ALA A 144 6.15 -2.47 8.44
CA ALA A 144 5.43 -2.58 9.70
C ALA A 144 6.11 -3.53 10.71
N PHE A 145 6.77 -4.58 10.23
CA PHE A 145 7.35 -5.64 11.04
C PHE A 145 8.87 -5.66 11.05
N ASP A 146 9.51 -4.61 10.53
CA ASP A 146 10.96 -4.47 10.44
C ASP A 146 11.64 -5.63 9.70
N LEU A 147 11.13 -5.96 8.51
CA LEU A 147 11.64 -7.04 7.66
C LEU A 147 12.28 -6.47 6.39
N ASP A 148 13.25 -7.18 5.84
CA ASP A 148 13.76 -6.95 4.49
C ASP A 148 12.93 -7.71 3.46
N LEU A 149 13.02 -7.33 2.19
CA LEU A 149 12.28 -7.94 1.09
C LEU A 149 13.22 -8.50 0.03
N ALA A 150 13.22 -9.82 -0.14
CA ALA A 150 13.91 -10.50 -1.23
C ALA A 150 12.95 -10.79 -2.38
N LEU A 151 13.29 -10.32 -3.58
CA LEU A 151 12.57 -10.58 -4.83
C LEU A 151 13.35 -11.60 -5.65
N ILE A 152 12.89 -12.86 -5.67
CA ILE A 152 13.63 -14.00 -6.18
C ILE A 152 13.07 -14.45 -7.54
N GLY A 153 13.94 -14.63 -8.53
CA GLY A 153 13.55 -15.06 -9.87
C GLY A 153 12.78 -14.00 -10.66
N PHE A 154 12.86 -12.73 -10.27
CA PHE A 154 12.30 -11.63 -11.03
C PHE A 154 13.31 -11.12 -12.06
N PRO A 155 12.84 -10.74 -13.29
CA PRO A 155 13.72 -10.07 -14.24
C PRO A 155 14.17 -8.71 -13.67
N SER A 156 15.37 -8.31 -14.00
CA SER A 156 15.87 -6.98 -13.66
C SER A 156 14.93 -5.87 -14.14
N ILE A 157 14.76 -4.86 -13.34
CA ILE A 157 13.91 -3.70 -13.62
C ILE A 157 14.52 -2.45 -12.98
N GLU A 158 14.44 -1.33 -13.65
CA GLU A 158 14.83 -0.06 -13.07
C GLU A 158 13.92 0.30 -11.89
N THR A 159 14.49 0.78 -10.79
CA THR A 159 13.78 1.15 -9.56
C THR A 159 12.57 2.06 -9.83
N GLU A 160 12.75 3.10 -10.63
CA GLU A 160 11.67 4.03 -10.97
C GLU A 160 10.53 3.35 -11.74
N LYS A 161 10.88 2.41 -12.62
CA LYS A 161 9.90 1.65 -13.39
C LYS A 161 9.11 0.68 -12.51
N LEU A 162 9.77 0.07 -11.52
CA LEU A 162 9.14 -0.78 -10.52
C LEU A 162 8.13 0.03 -9.68
N VAL A 163 8.57 1.15 -9.09
CA VAL A 163 7.73 2.05 -8.28
C VAL A 163 6.53 2.55 -9.07
N ARG A 164 6.75 2.97 -10.31
CA ARG A 164 5.68 3.40 -11.21
C ARG A 164 4.70 2.28 -11.53
N GLY A 165 5.21 1.05 -11.74
CA GLY A 165 4.42 -0.15 -11.97
C GLY A 165 3.51 -0.48 -10.80
N VAL A 166 4.04 -0.42 -9.56
CA VAL A 166 3.29 -0.65 -8.32
C VAL A 166 2.17 0.39 -8.17
N LYS A 167 2.48 1.69 -8.27
CA LYS A 167 1.47 2.77 -8.19
C LYS A 167 0.37 2.62 -9.23
N LYS A 168 0.74 2.32 -10.48
CA LYS A 168 -0.21 2.12 -11.58
C LYS A 168 -1.15 0.95 -11.33
N GLU A 169 -0.60 -0.19 -10.91
CA GLU A 169 -1.38 -1.41 -10.69
C GLU A 169 -2.32 -1.29 -9.49
N MET A 170 -1.86 -0.64 -8.43
CA MET A 170 -2.68 -0.39 -7.25
C MET A 170 -3.69 0.74 -7.44
N ARG A 171 -3.52 1.58 -8.48
CA ARG A 171 -4.30 2.80 -8.70
C ARG A 171 -4.27 3.74 -7.49
N LEU A 172 -3.14 3.76 -6.79
CA LEU A 172 -2.91 4.57 -5.60
C LEU A 172 -1.75 5.55 -5.84
N PRO A 173 -1.75 6.72 -5.18
CA PRO A 173 -0.64 7.67 -5.27
C PRO A 173 0.62 7.18 -4.55
N ASN A 174 0.48 6.32 -3.55
CA ASN A 174 1.58 5.73 -2.79
C ASN A 174 2.00 4.36 -3.34
N ASP A 175 3.17 3.88 -2.95
CA ASP A 175 3.78 2.63 -3.39
C ASP A 175 3.92 1.58 -2.27
N GLY A 176 3.19 1.75 -1.16
CA GLY A 176 3.23 0.82 -0.04
C GLY A 176 4.57 0.78 0.70
N HIS A 177 5.30 1.90 0.77
CA HIS A 177 6.64 2.03 1.35
C HIS A 177 7.79 1.48 0.49
N LEU A 178 7.52 1.06 -0.75
CA LEU A 178 8.54 0.49 -1.64
C LEU A 178 9.73 1.46 -1.85
N SER A 179 9.46 2.74 -2.13
CA SER A 179 10.52 3.74 -2.32
C SER A 179 11.39 3.93 -1.08
N VAL A 180 10.80 3.87 0.11
CA VAL A 180 11.53 3.99 1.38
C VAL A 180 12.45 2.79 1.59
N LEU A 181 11.92 1.56 1.44
CA LEU A 181 12.71 0.34 1.61
C LEU A 181 13.83 0.23 0.57
N LEU A 182 13.59 0.67 -0.67
CA LEU A 182 14.62 0.74 -1.71
C LEU A 182 15.73 1.73 -1.37
N ALA A 183 15.37 2.91 -0.85
CA ALA A 183 16.34 3.92 -0.42
C ALA A 183 17.22 3.44 0.77
N LEU A 184 16.67 2.56 1.60
CA LEU A 184 17.38 1.94 2.74
C LEU A 184 18.12 0.64 2.38
N ASP A 185 18.19 0.27 1.09
CA ASP A 185 18.75 -1.01 0.60
C ASP A 185 18.10 -2.27 1.22
N ARG A 186 16.84 -2.14 1.62
CA ARG A 186 16.05 -3.20 2.27
C ARG A 186 15.18 -4.00 1.28
N VAL A 187 15.36 -3.80 -0.03
CA VAL A 187 14.74 -4.60 -1.10
C VAL A 187 15.83 -5.02 -2.07
N ARG A 188 16.06 -6.32 -2.20
CA ARG A 188 17.05 -6.85 -3.15
C ARG A 188 16.44 -7.87 -4.10
N PHE A 189 17.03 -7.92 -5.29
CA PHE A 189 16.69 -8.89 -6.33
C PHE A 189 17.72 -10.00 -6.35
N PHE A 190 17.23 -11.24 -6.40
CA PHE A 190 18.04 -12.44 -6.51
C PHE A 190 17.61 -13.25 -7.74
N GLY A 191 18.59 -13.92 -8.37
CA GLY A 191 18.33 -14.93 -9.37
C GLY A 191 17.98 -16.27 -8.72
N ASP A 192 18.67 -17.32 -9.14
CA ASP A 192 18.50 -18.66 -8.59
C ASP A 192 19.28 -18.83 -7.28
N GLU A 193 20.31 -18.02 -7.05
CA GLU A 193 21.12 -18.01 -5.82
C GLU A 193 20.77 -16.79 -4.96
N ILE A 194 20.57 -17.02 -3.67
CA ILE A 194 20.24 -16.00 -2.69
C ILE A 194 21.47 -15.81 -1.78
N ASP A 195 21.90 -14.57 -1.65
CA ASP A 195 22.97 -14.22 -0.71
C ASP A 195 22.46 -14.28 0.73
N GLU A 196 22.77 -15.37 1.42
CA GLU A 196 22.35 -15.59 2.82
C GLU A 196 23.00 -14.63 3.80
N THR A 197 24.13 -14.00 3.44
CA THR A 197 24.77 -12.99 4.30
C THR A 197 23.90 -11.75 4.43
N TRP A 198 23.11 -11.43 3.38
CA TRP A 198 22.14 -10.37 3.41
C TRP A 198 20.74 -10.87 3.77
N ALA A 199 20.28 -11.97 3.20
CA ALA A 199 18.90 -12.43 3.35
C ALA A 199 18.65 -13.19 4.66
N GLY A 200 19.65 -13.84 5.21
CA GLY A 200 19.52 -14.84 6.27
C GLY A 200 19.32 -16.25 5.71
N THR A 201 19.28 -17.24 6.58
CA THR A 201 19.12 -18.65 6.20
C THR A 201 17.79 -18.89 5.49
N GLN A 202 17.83 -19.57 4.37
CA GLN A 202 16.66 -19.80 3.51
C GLN A 202 15.72 -20.84 4.12
N VAL A 203 14.44 -20.48 4.25
CA VAL A 203 13.35 -21.34 4.71
C VAL A 203 12.23 -21.31 3.69
N SER A 204 11.88 -22.46 3.12
CA SER A 204 10.80 -22.56 2.14
C SER A 204 9.46 -22.76 2.81
N THR A 205 8.49 -21.88 2.50
CA THR A 205 7.13 -22.05 3.03
C THR A 205 6.30 -22.98 2.12
N THR A 206 5.65 -23.95 2.73
CA THR A 206 4.84 -24.93 2.02
C THR A 206 3.76 -25.53 2.92
N ALA A 207 2.59 -25.86 2.36
CA ALA A 207 1.54 -26.58 3.07
C ALA A 207 1.83 -28.10 3.18
N ASN A 208 2.84 -28.61 2.47
CA ASN A 208 3.21 -30.02 2.52
C ASN A 208 4.72 -30.12 2.78
N PRO A 209 5.15 -29.88 4.02
CA PRO A 209 6.56 -29.90 4.39
C PRO A 209 7.12 -31.31 4.40
N ASP A 210 8.42 -31.40 4.19
CA ASP A 210 9.19 -32.58 4.55
C ASP A 210 9.42 -32.53 6.07
N VAL A 211 9.04 -33.58 6.79
CA VAL A 211 9.06 -33.61 8.26
C VAL A 211 10.46 -33.42 8.81
N ASP A 212 11.47 -33.95 8.12
CA ASP A 212 12.86 -33.88 8.53
C ASP A 212 13.46 -32.44 8.38
N LYS A 213 12.71 -31.51 7.77
CA LYS A 213 13.11 -30.12 7.49
C LYS A 213 12.37 -29.09 8.31
N LEU A 214 11.54 -29.45 9.26
CA LEU A 214 10.69 -28.57 10.04
C LEU A 214 11.41 -27.85 11.19
N GLU A 215 12.59 -28.30 11.59
CA GLU A 215 13.35 -27.67 12.64
C GLU A 215 14.07 -26.44 12.08
N LEU A 216 13.60 -25.26 12.48
CA LEU A 216 14.14 -23.99 11.97
C LEU A 216 15.50 -23.69 12.62
N PRO A 217 16.46 -23.14 11.86
CA PRO A 217 17.75 -22.73 12.40
C PRO A 217 17.59 -21.43 13.22
N ASP A 218 18.55 -21.23 14.14
CA ASP A 218 18.69 -19.98 14.86
C ASP A 218 19.18 -18.84 13.95
N GLY A 219 18.90 -17.62 14.35
CA GLY A 219 19.42 -16.43 13.72
C GLY A 219 18.48 -15.80 12.68
N ARG A 220 19.08 -15.09 11.74
CA ARG A 220 18.33 -14.38 10.70
C ARG A 220 17.78 -15.36 9.64
N LEU A 221 16.48 -15.29 9.39
CA LEU A 221 15.78 -16.15 8.44
C LEU A 221 15.30 -15.38 7.22
N CYS A 222 15.33 -16.04 6.07
CA CYS A 222 14.65 -15.62 4.84
C CYS A 222 13.50 -16.60 4.57
N MET A 223 12.28 -16.24 4.96
CA MET A 223 11.10 -17.08 4.66
C MET A 223 10.58 -16.81 3.25
N ILE A 224 10.70 -17.82 2.40
CA ILE A 224 10.44 -17.73 0.96
C ILE A 224 9.08 -18.33 0.63
N MET A 225 8.23 -17.54 -0.05
CA MET A 225 6.94 -18.01 -0.54
C MET A 225 6.80 -17.84 -2.05
N GLY A 226 6.07 -18.75 -2.69
CA GLY A 226 5.75 -18.66 -4.11
C GLY A 226 4.55 -17.74 -4.36
N LEU A 227 4.62 -16.88 -5.38
CA LEU A 227 3.55 -15.94 -5.71
C LEU A 227 2.41 -16.53 -6.55
N GLY A 228 2.55 -17.75 -7.05
CA GLY A 228 1.53 -18.40 -7.85
C GLY A 228 0.66 -19.38 -7.06
N PRO A 229 -0.47 -19.84 -7.63
CA PRO A 229 -1.41 -20.72 -6.94
C PRO A 229 -0.84 -22.12 -6.61
N LYS A 230 0.29 -22.48 -7.20
CA LYS A 230 0.99 -23.75 -6.94
C LYS A 230 2.06 -23.64 -5.86
N GLY A 231 2.26 -22.43 -5.28
CA GLY A 231 3.34 -22.18 -4.33
C GLY A 231 4.73 -22.30 -4.95
N LEU A 232 5.73 -22.64 -4.15
CA LEU A 232 7.11 -22.82 -4.62
C LEU A 232 7.24 -24.05 -5.54
N PRO A 233 8.14 -24.03 -6.54
CA PRO A 233 8.41 -25.19 -7.39
C PRO A 233 8.91 -26.39 -6.57
N LYS A 234 8.51 -27.59 -6.97
CA LYS A 234 8.96 -28.85 -6.28
C LYS A 234 10.49 -29.00 -6.26
N SER A 235 11.17 -28.56 -7.31
CA SER A 235 12.64 -28.54 -7.35
C SER A 235 13.24 -27.63 -6.29
N PHE A 236 12.64 -26.45 -6.08
CA PHE A 236 13.05 -25.50 -5.07
C PHE A 236 12.83 -26.07 -3.66
N LEU A 237 11.66 -26.61 -3.37
CA LEU A 237 11.34 -27.26 -2.09
C LEU A 237 12.30 -28.43 -1.80
N LYS A 238 12.61 -29.25 -2.79
CA LYS A 238 13.52 -30.37 -2.62
C LYS A 238 14.95 -29.94 -2.30
N ALA A 239 15.40 -28.83 -2.88
CA ALA A 239 16.72 -28.25 -2.68
C ALA A 239 16.85 -27.49 -1.35
N SER A 240 15.75 -27.03 -0.76
CA SER A 240 15.77 -26.31 0.51
C SER A 240 16.10 -27.24 1.67
N ASP A 241 16.90 -26.74 2.60
CA ASP A 241 17.26 -27.45 3.84
C ASP A 241 16.15 -27.35 4.90
N TYR A 242 15.40 -26.26 4.90
CA TYR A 242 14.37 -25.95 5.89
C TYR A 242 13.03 -25.68 5.26
N HIS A 243 11.97 -26.24 5.87
CA HIS A 243 10.58 -26.00 5.49
C HIS A 243 9.82 -25.35 6.64
N PHE A 244 8.87 -24.50 6.30
CA PHE A 244 7.93 -23.92 7.24
C PHE A 244 6.51 -24.10 6.80
N GLU A 245 5.68 -24.67 7.67
CA GLU A 245 4.24 -24.85 7.49
C GLU A 245 3.50 -23.90 8.44
N LEU A 246 2.65 -23.04 7.88
CA LEU A 246 2.05 -21.91 8.59
C LEU A 246 0.94 -22.30 9.57
N THR A 247 0.28 -23.43 9.37
CA THR A 247 -1.00 -23.74 10.00
C THR A 247 -0.96 -24.89 10.98
N GLY A 248 0.07 -25.72 10.93
CA GLY A 248 0.13 -27.00 11.64
C GLY A 248 -0.88 -28.04 11.13
N SER A 249 -1.59 -27.73 10.05
CA SER A 249 -2.72 -28.54 9.53
C SER A 249 -2.62 -28.80 8.03
N ASN A 250 -1.52 -28.48 7.40
CA ASN A 250 -1.27 -28.62 5.96
C ASN A 250 -2.29 -27.87 5.08
N ILE A 251 -2.76 -26.70 5.56
CA ILE A 251 -3.72 -25.86 4.83
C ILE A 251 -2.97 -24.76 4.08
N ALA A 252 -3.13 -24.73 2.77
CA ALA A 252 -2.58 -23.66 1.94
C ALA A 252 -3.40 -22.38 2.07
N PHE A 253 -2.72 -21.26 2.30
CA PHE A 253 -3.32 -19.93 2.28
C PHE A 253 -3.20 -19.27 0.90
N GLU A 254 -4.11 -18.34 0.61
CA GLU A 254 -3.92 -17.43 -0.53
C GLU A 254 -2.73 -16.50 -0.27
N THR A 255 -2.16 -15.94 -1.35
CA THR A 255 -0.89 -15.21 -1.31
C THR A 255 -0.84 -14.09 -0.26
N GLY A 256 -1.91 -13.29 -0.14
CA GLY A 256 -1.92 -12.16 0.79
C GLY A 256 -2.02 -12.61 2.26
N THR A 257 -2.81 -13.64 2.53
CA THR A 257 -2.95 -14.24 3.86
C THR A 257 -1.66 -14.93 4.29
N ALA A 258 -1.06 -15.74 3.40
CA ALA A 258 0.23 -16.38 3.66
C ALA A 258 1.32 -15.34 3.97
N MET A 259 1.41 -14.28 3.16
CA MET A 259 2.38 -13.20 3.34
C MET A 259 2.24 -12.51 4.70
N GLY A 260 1.01 -12.16 5.10
CA GLY A 260 0.74 -11.56 6.40
C GLY A 260 1.06 -12.48 7.57
N SER A 261 0.75 -13.78 7.44
CA SER A 261 1.05 -14.79 8.45
C SER A 261 2.56 -15.01 8.61
N ILE A 262 3.31 -15.08 7.50
CA ILE A 262 4.78 -15.18 7.52
C ILE A 262 5.39 -13.95 8.20
N ALA A 263 4.97 -12.75 7.79
CA ALA A 263 5.49 -11.52 8.35
C ALA A 263 5.23 -11.40 9.86
N GLY A 264 4.01 -11.76 10.30
CA GLY A 264 3.67 -11.80 11.72
C GLY A 264 4.48 -12.84 12.50
N HIS A 265 4.73 -14.01 11.91
CA HIS A 265 5.53 -15.05 12.54
C HIS A 265 6.99 -14.62 12.70
N LEU A 266 7.62 -14.09 11.64
CA LEU A 266 8.97 -13.55 11.68
C LEU A 266 9.15 -12.43 12.71
N HIS A 267 8.13 -11.60 12.91
CA HIS A 267 8.17 -10.51 13.90
C HIS A 267 8.19 -11.04 15.35
N LEU A 268 7.60 -12.21 15.60
CA LEU A 268 7.51 -12.81 16.93
C LEU A 268 8.73 -13.66 17.30
N MET A 269 9.59 -14.00 16.33
CA MET A 269 10.87 -14.67 16.53
C MET A 269 11.96 -13.67 16.95
#